data_1865252230220559a327acbafa30cf94
#
_entry.id   1865252230220559a327acbafa30cf94
#
_cell.length_a   1.000
_cell.length_b   1.000
_cell.length_c   1.000
_cell.angle_alpha   90.00
_cell.angle_beta   90.00
_cell.angle_gamma   90.00
#
_symmetry.space_group_name_H-M   'P 1'
#
loop_
_entity.id
_entity.type
_entity.pdbx_description
1 polymer ?
#
loop_
_entity_poly.entity_id
_entity_poly.type
_entity_poly.pdbx_seq_one_letter_code
_entity_poly.pdbx_strand_id
1 'polypeptide(L)'
;MNKAELQKSAVGYSVATVGNLASFEGKSFVKDVLGTTSIELSFGTLAPGTSVPFFHHHKQNEEVYVVLSGTGVFILDGEEVPVSSGSIVRIAPEVSRNTKCTGDKPLEYICIQGKANSLEQYTMTDGVVEE
;
A
#
# COMPACT_ATOMS: atom_id res chain seq x y z
N MET A 1 5.23 11.01 11.78
CA MET A 1 5.25 10.04 10.65
C MET A 1 6.64 9.47 10.49
N ASN A 2 6.77 8.17 10.50
CA ASN A 2 8.05 7.51 10.26
C ASN A 2 8.40 7.61 8.78
N LYS A 3 9.64 7.96 8.49
CA LYS A 3 10.13 8.01 7.11
C LYS A 3 10.85 6.72 6.76
N ALA A 4 10.72 6.30 5.51
CA ALA A 4 11.53 5.22 5.00
C ALA A 4 12.99 5.66 4.94
N GLU A 5 13.89 4.81 5.42
CA GLU A 5 15.31 5.08 5.43
C GLU A 5 16.06 4.02 4.64
N LEU A 6 16.97 4.45 3.80
CA LEU A 6 17.80 3.55 3.01
C LEU A 6 18.83 2.88 3.92
N GLN A 7 18.89 1.56 3.88
CA GLN A 7 19.86 0.77 4.63
C GLN A 7 21.01 0.30 3.76
N LYS A 8 20.75 0.02 2.50
CA LYS A 8 21.76 -0.47 1.58
C LYS A 8 21.37 -0.14 0.14
N SER A 9 22.34 0.28 -0.64
CA SER A 9 22.16 0.48 -2.07
C SER A 9 23.30 -0.20 -2.80
N ALA A 10 22.99 -0.98 -3.81
CA ALA A 10 23.95 -1.71 -4.61
C ALA A 10 23.48 -1.73 -6.06
N VAL A 11 24.29 -2.28 -6.93
CA VAL A 11 23.87 -2.47 -8.32
C VAL A 11 22.79 -3.54 -8.37
N GLY A 12 21.62 -3.15 -8.82
CA GLY A 12 20.51 -4.07 -9.03
C GLY A 12 19.59 -4.30 -7.83
N TYR A 13 19.95 -3.79 -6.64
CA TYR A 13 19.04 -3.90 -5.51
C TYR A 13 19.28 -2.81 -4.46
N SER A 14 18.26 -2.60 -3.63
CA SER A 14 18.32 -1.67 -2.52
C SER A 14 17.48 -2.20 -1.36
N VAL A 15 17.83 -1.78 -0.15
CA VAL A 15 17.13 -2.17 1.07
C VAL A 15 16.79 -0.92 1.87
N ALA A 16 15.55 -0.80 2.29
CA ALA A 16 15.09 0.31 3.11
C ALA A 16 14.26 -0.23 4.28
N THR A 17 14.05 0.59 5.28
CA THR A 17 13.17 0.27 6.41
C THR A 17 12.24 1.43 6.70
N VAL A 18 11.04 1.11 7.20
CA VAL A 18 10.11 2.09 7.74
C VAL A 18 10.08 2.02 9.28
N GLY A 19 10.97 1.24 9.87
CA GLY A 19 11.04 1.05 11.31
C GLY A 19 10.08 -0.02 11.79
N ASN A 20 9.64 0.12 13.04
CA ASN A 20 8.75 -0.87 13.65
C ASN A 20 7.30 -0.62 13.19
N LEU A 21 6.72 -1.59 12.51
CA LEU A 21 5.35 -1.49 12.02
C LEU A 21 4.33 -1.35 13.14
N ALA A 22 4.61 -1.91 14.33
CA ALA A 22 3.71 -1.81 15.46
C ALA A 22 3.64 -0.41 16.08
N SER A 23 4.63 0.44 15.81
CA SER A 23 4.67 1.82 16.30
C SER A 23 4.68 2.84 15.18
N PHE A 24 4.36 2.40 13.98
CA PHE A 24 4.34 3.24 12.79
C PHE A 24 3.14 4.19 12.84
N GLU A 25 3.36 5.45 12.50
CA GLU A 25 2.30 6.46 12.47
C GLU A 25 2.26 7.18 11.13
N GLY A 26 1.04 7.49 10.68
CA GLY A 26 0.83 8.25 9.46
C GLY A 26 1.12 7.45 8.20
N LYS A 27 1.74 8.08 7.25
CA LYS A 27 2.00 7.47 5.94
C LYS A 27 3.46 7.68 5.53
N SER A 28 4.07 6.63 4.98
CA SER A 28 5.43 6.70 4.47
C SER A 28 5.49 6.13 3.06
N PHE A 29 6.00 6.92 2.13
CA PHE A 29 6.21 6.50 0.75
C PHE A 29 7.63 5.98 0.59
N VAL A 30 7.80 4.90 -0.17
CA VAL A 30 9.05 4.15 -0.21
C VAL A 30 9.75 4.26 -1.56
N LYS A 31 9.03 4.64 -2.61
CA LYS A 31 9.56 4.64 -3.99
C LYS A 31 10.89 5.39 -4.13
N ASP A 32 10.96 6.62 -3.63
CA ASP A 32 12.15 7.45 -3.84
C ASP A 32 13.36 6.92 -3.09
N VAL A 33 13.13 6.39 -1.89
CA VAL A 33 14.20 5.82 -1.07
C VAL A 33 14.69 4.50 -1.67
N LEU A 34 13.76 3.65 -2.07
CA LEU A 34 14.06 2.31 -2.57
C LEU A 34 14.48 2.31 -4.04
N GLY A 35 14.01 3.27 -4.81
CA GLY A 35 14.36 3.39 -6.23
C GLY A 35 13.55 2.48 -7.15
N THR A 36 12.33 2.11 -6.77
CA THR A 36 11.47 1.31 -7.63
C THR A 36 11.09 2.07 -8.88
N THR A 37 10.94 1.36 -9.99
CA THR A 37 10.61 1.97 -11.29
C THR A 37 9.21 1.63 -11.78
N SER A 38 8.59 0.58 -11.22
CA SER A 38 7.31 0.06 -11.72
C SER A 38 6.18 0.18 -10.72
N ILE A 39 6.51 0.34 -9.44
CA ILE A 39 5.51 0.44 -8.38
C ILE A 39 5.84 1.56 -7.41
N GLU A 40 4.80 2.12 -6.81
CA GLU A 40 4.89 2.97 -5.62
C GLU A 40 4.37 2.17 -4.44
N LEU A 41 5.21 1.97 -3.44
CA LEU A 41 4.85 1.27 -2.21
C LEU A 41 4.76 2.29 -1.08
N SER A 42 3.69 2.23 -0.31
CA SER A 42 3.56 3.06 0.88
C SER A 42 3.01 2.27 2.06
N PHE A 43 3.34 2.72 3.26
CA PHE A 43 2.82 2.20 4.50
C PHE A 43 1.93 3.27 5.11
N GLY A 44 0.78 2.88 5.64
CA GLY A 44 -0.15 3.82 6.25
C GLY A 44 -0.72 3.29 7.55
N THR A 45 -1.04 4.21 8.45
CA THR A 45 -1.69 3.93 9.72
C THR A 45 -2.77 4.97 9.96
N LEU A 46 -3.96 4.51 10.31
CA LEU A 46 -5.06 5.37 10.72
C LEU A 46 -5.41 5.07 12.18
N ALA A 47 -5.41 6.10 13.00
CA ALA A 47 -5.81 5.98 14.40
C ALA A 47 -7.29 5.59 14.51
N PRO A 48 -7.70 4.94 15.61
CA PRO A 48 -9.10 4.57 15.80
C PRO A 48 -10.04 5.75 15.59
N GLY A 49 -11.11 5.50 14.84
CA GLY A 49 -12.14 6.51 14.56
C GLY A 49 -11.78 7.54 13.51
N THR A 50 -10.58 7.48 12.93
CA THR A 50 -10.16 8.44 11.91
C THR A 50 -10.28 7.86 10.51
N SER A 51 -10.34 8.76 9.54
CA SER A 51 -10.37 8.42 8.12
C SER A 51 -9.37 9.27 7.36
N VAL A 52 -9.05 8.85 6.16
CA VAL A 52 -8.32 9.70 5.22
C VAL A 52 -9.17 10.96 4.99
N PRO A 53 -8.57 12.17 5.02
CA PRO A 53 -9.36 13.41 5.02
C PRO A 53 -10.00 13.78 3.68
N PHE A 54 -9.83 12.96 2.65
CA PHE A 54 -10.39 13.25 1.32
C PHE A 54 -10.71 11.95 0.59
N PHE A 55 -11.61 12.05 -0.39
CA PHE A 55 -11.82 11.01 -1.39
C PHE A 55 -10.93 11.31 -2.58
N HIS A 56 -10.40 10.27 -3.22
CA HIS A 56 -9.61 10.46 -4.43
C HIS A 56 -9.74 9.26 -5.37
N HIS A 57 -9.29 9.44 -6.58
CA HIS A 57 -9.13 8.39 -7.58
C HIS A 57 -7.85 8.67 -8.36
N HIS A 58 -7.42 7.74 -9.16
CA HIS A 58 -6.22 7.89 -9.98
C HIS A 58 -6.58 7.98 -11.45
N LYS A 59 -5.69 8.59 -12.22
CA LYS A 59 -5.88 8.69 -13.67
C LYS A 59 -5.50 7.40 -14.37
N GLN A 60 -4.45 6.72 -13.92
CA GLN A 60 -3.96 5.53 -14.63
C GLN A 60 -3.46 4.41 -13.71
N ASN A 61 -3.21 4.68 -12.44
CA ASN A 61 -2.65 3.65 -11.55
C ASN A 61 -3.75 2.87 -10.84
N GLU A 62 -3.63 1.55 -10.82
CA GLU A 62 -4.41 0.74 -9.90
C GLU A 62 -3.67 0.61 -8.59
N GLU A 63 -4.41 0.35 -7.53
CA GLU A 63 -3.85 0.15 -6.20
C GLU A 63 -4.26 -1.19 -5.63
N VAL A 64 -3.36 -1.76 -4.84
CA VAL A 64 -3.66 -2.92 -4.00
C VAL A 64 -3.32 -2.55 -2.57
N TYR A 65 -4.30 -2.66 -1.68
CA TYR A 65 -4.09 -2.48 -0.26
C TYR A 65 -4.01 -3.84 0.41
N VAL A 66 -3.05 -3.98 1.31
CA VAL A 66 -2.92 -5.18 2.16
C VAL A 66 -3.07 -4.71 3.60
N VAL A 67 -4.11 -5.17 4.29
CA VAL A 67 -4.34 -4.79 5.69
C VAL A 67 -3.50 -5.70 6.58
N LEU A 68 -2.61 -5.07 7.35
CA LEU A 68 -1.70 -5.78 8.25
C LEU A 68 -2.34 -6.04 9.60
N SER A 69 -3.04 -5.04 10.15
CA SER A 69 -3.69 -5.15 11.46
C SER A 69 -4.83 -4.14 11.58
N GLY A 70 -5.70 -4.38 12.54
CA GLY A 70 -6.85 -3.53 12.78
C GLY A 70 -8.06 -3.89 11.93
N THR A 71 -9.11 -3.09 12.09
CA THR A 71 -10.35 -3.21 11.34
C THR A 71 -10.75 -1.87 10.78
N GLY A 72 -11.38 -1.87 9.63
CA GLY A 72 -11.78 -0.65 8.99
C GLY A 72 -12.81 -0.86 7.90
N VAL A 73 -13.08 0.21 7.18
CA VAL A 73 -14.01 0.22 6.06
C VAL A 73 -13.37 1.01 4.94
N PHE A 74 -13.36 0.43 3.74
CA PHE A 74 -13.07 1.17 2.53
C PHE A 74 -14.40 1.62 1.94
N ILE A 75 -14.47 2.89 1.52
CA ILE A 75 -15.65 3.42 0.83
C ILE A 75 -15.27 3.53 -0.64
N LEU A 76 -15.84 2.64 -1.46
CA LEU A 76 -15.47 2.48 -2.87
C LEU A 76 -16.68 2.80 -3.73
N ASP A 77 -16.63 3.94 -4.44
CA ASP A 77 -17.76 4.46 -5.21
C ASP A 77 -19.06 4.48 -4.39
N GLY A 78 -18.93 4.91 -3.13
CA GLY A 78 -20.08 5.01 -2.21
C GLY A 78 -20.45 3.74 -1.48
N GLU A 79 -19.85 2.60 -1.81
CA GLU A 79 -20.14 1.34 -1.14
C GLU A 79 -19.16 1.12 0.01
N GLU A 80 -19.66 0.75 1.18
CA GLU A 80 -18.84 0.42 2.33
C GLU A 80 -18.39 -1.03 2.28
N VAL A 81 -17.08 -1.24 2.31
CA VAL A 81 -16.47 -2.56 2.24
C VAL A 81 -15.65 -2.79 3.50
N PRO A 82 -16.13 -3.65 4.43
CA PRO A 82 -15.40 -3.94 5.66
C PRO A 82 -14.09 -4.68 5.36
N VAL A 83 -13.04 -4.32 6.11
CA VAL A 83 -11.73 -4.98 6.01
C VAL A 83 -11.18 -5.24 7.40
N SER A 84 -10.27 -6.20 7.48
CA SER A 84 -9.56 -6.55 8.70
C SER A 84 -8.20 -7.15 8.33
N SER A 85 -7.41 -7.52 9.33
CA SER A 85 -6.10 -8.14 9.12
C SER A 85 -6.19 -9.27 8.09
N GLY A 86 -5.37 -9.20 7.07
CA GLY A 86 -5.36 -10.18 5.98
C GLY A 86 -6.22 -9.82 4.78
N SER A 87 -7.04 -8.77 4.87
CA SER A 87 -7.81 -8.30 3.71
C SER A 87 -6.87 -7.75 2.65
N ILE A 88 -7.16 -8.08 1.40
CA ILE A 88 -6.43 -7.54 0.23
C ILE A 88 -7.49 -6.91 -0.67
N VAL A 89 -7.31 -5.63 -0.99
CA VAL A 89 -8.28 -4.86 -1.77
C VAL A 89 -7.61 -4.32 -3.03
N ARG A 90 -8.12 -4.72 -4.19
CA ARG A 90 -7.70 -4.12 -5.46
C ARG A 90 -8.66 -3.00 -5.82
N ILE A 91 -8.13 -1.87 -6.23
CA ILE A 91 -8.95 -0.71 -6.62
C ILE A 91 -8.50 -0.22 -8.00
N ALA A 92 -9.42 -0.24 -8.96
CA ALA A 92 -9.15 0.29 -10.30
C ALA A 92 -8.95 1.81 -10.25
N PRO A 93 -8.22 2.40 -11.21
CA PRO A 93 -7.89 3.83 -11.15
C PRO A 93 -9.09 4.75 -10.94
N GLU A 94 -10.16 4.56 -11.67
CA GLU A 94 -11.32 5.46 -11.69
C GLU A 94 -12.23 5.36 -10.47
N VAL A 95 -12.05 4.35 -9.61
CA VAL A 95 -12.91 4.15 -8.44
C VAL A 95 -12.58 5.18 -7.37
N SER A 96 -13.59 5.93 -6.94
CA SER A 96 -13.47 6.88 -5.81
C SER A 96 -13.26 6.08 -4.52
N ARG A 97 -12.32 6.50 -3.69
CA ARG A 97 -11.96 5.75 -2.50
C ARG A 97 -11.68 6.62 -1.29
N ASN A 98 -12.03 6.08 -0.15
CA ASN A 98 -11.65 6.58 1.17
C ASN A 98 -11.51 5.40 2.11
N THR A 99 -10.77 5.57 3.18
CA THR A 99 -10.51 4.51 4.16
C THR A 99 -10.74 5.07 5.56
N LYS A 100 -11.41 4.28 6.40
CA LYS A 100 -11.70 4.65 7.79
C LYS A 100 -11.33 3.51 8.72
N CYS A 101 -10.70 3.83 9.84
CA CYS A 101 -10.46 2.90 10.93
C CYS A 101 -11.69 2.85 11.82
N THR A 102 -12.30 1.66 11.95
CA THR A 102 -13.53 1.48 12.73
C THR A 102 -13.31 0.73 14.04
N GLY A 103 -12.13 0.14 14.22
CA GLY A 103 -11.82 -0.62 15.42
C GLY A 103 -11.27 0.25 16.53
N ASP A 104 -10.90 -0.39 17.63
CA ASP A 104 -10.28 0.27 18.80
C ASP A 104 -8.75 0.27 18.73
N LYS A 105 -8.20 -0.29 17.67
CA LYS A 105 -6.75 -0.30 17.38
C LYS A 105 -6.51 0.38 16.04
N PRO A 106 -5.30 0.90 15.81
CA PRO A 106 -4.97 1.48 14.51
C PRO A 106 -5.18 0.51 13.37
N LEU A 107 -5.62 1.02 12.23
CA LEU A 107 -5.67 0.28 10.98
C LEU A 107 -4.33 0.49 10.29
N GLU A 108 -3.58 -0.59 10.10
CA GLU A 108 -2.27 -0.55 9.47
C GLU A 108 -2.31 -1.29 8.15
N TYR A 109 -1.75 -0.69 7.12
CA TYR A 109 -1.86 -1.24 5.77
C TYR A 109 -0.68 -0.86 4.89
N ILE A 110 -0.50 -1.67 3.86
CA ILE A 110 0.43 -1.39 2.76
C ILE A 110 -0.42 -1.03 1.56
N CYS A 111 0.01 -0.01 0.81
CA CYS A 111 -0.58 0.34 -0.47
C CYS A 111 0.47 0.18 -1.56
N ILE A 112 0.13 -0.58 -2.58
CA ILE A 112 1.00 -0.78 -3.74
C ILE A 112 0.26 -0.25 -4.96
N GLN A 113 0.87 0.68 -5.70
CA GLN A 113 0.26 1.17 -6.92
C GLN A 113 1.18 0.99 -8.10
N GLY A 114 0.58 0.73 -9.24
CA GLY A 114 1.26 0.61 -10.51
C GLY A 114 0.31 0.95 -11.64
N LYS A 115 0.86 1.21 -12.82
CA LYS A 115 0.04 1.55 -13.96
C LYS A 115 -0.88 0.38 -14.33
N ALA A 116 -2.17 0.64 -14.45
CA ALA A 116 -3.14 -0.38 -14.80
C ALA A 116 -2.82 -1.00 -16.15
N ASN A 117 -3.01 -2.32 -16.24
CA ASN A 117 -2.79 -3.11 -17.45
C ASN A 117 -1.34 -3.12 -17.96
N SER A 118 -0.38 -2.81 -17.10
CA SER A 118 1.04 -2.75 -17.49
C SER A 118 1.82 -4.02 -17.17
N LEU A 119 1.24 -4.95 -16.44
CA LEU A 119 1.93 -6.18 -16.07
C LEU A 119 2.05 -7.08 -17.28
N GLU A 120 3.30 -7.33 -17.67
CA GLU A 120 3.63 -8.21 -18.80
C GLU A 120 4.42 -9.40 -18.26
N GLN A 121 4.52 -10.45 -19.06
CA GLN A 121 5.31 -11.63 -18.69
C GLN A 121 4.90 -12.24 -17.34
N TYR A 122 3.63 -12.15 -17.05
CA TYR A 122 3.08 -12.83 -15.88
C TYR A 122 3.00 -14.33 -16.19
N THR A 123 4.15 -14.98 -16.08
CA THR A 123 4.27 -16.40 -16.39
C THR A 123 5.28 -17.04 -15.45
N MET A 124 5.18 -18.35 -15.32
CA MET A 124 6.15 -19.12 -14.54
C MET A 124 7.55 -19.10 -15.17
N THR A 125 7.62 -18.76 -16.46
CA THR A 125 8.88 -18.80 -17.20
C THR A 125 9.66 -17.47 -17.15
N ASP A 126 9.06 -16.40 -16.62
CA ASP A 126 9.82 -15.16 -16.42
C ASP A 126 10.89 -15.35 -15.33
N GLY A 127 10.56 -16.15 -14.32
CA GLY A 127 11.52 -16.50 -13.28
C GLY A 127 12.44 -17.61 -13.79
N VAL A 128 13.76 -17.41 -13.63
CA VAL A 128 14.77 -18.39 -14.05
C VAL A 128 15.39 -19.01 -12.82
N VAL A 129 15.31 -20.34 -12.71
CA VAL A 129 15.94 -21.07 -11.61
C VAL A 129 17.42 -21.17 -11.87
N GLU A 130 18.22 -20.80 -10.88
CA GLU A 130 19.68 -20.89 -10.96
C GLU A 130 20.15 -22.15 -10.26
N GLU A 131 21.23 -22.73 -10.78
CA GLU A 131 21.84 -23.94 -10.21
C GLU A 131 23.10 -23.61 -9.42
#